data_ec85986e767b20b136d576eb5584af9d
#
_entry.id   ec85986e767b20b136d576eb5584af9d
#
_cell.length_a   1.000
_cell.length_b   1.000
_cell.length_c   1.000
_cell.angle_alpha   90.00
_cell.angle_beta   90.00
_cell.angle_gamma   90.00
#
_symmetry.space_group_name_H-M   'P 1'
#
loop_
_entity.id
_entity.type
_entity.pdbx_description
1 polymer ?
#
loop_
_entity_poly.entity_id
_entity_poly.type
_entity_poly.pdbx_seq_one_letter_code
_entity_poly.pdbx_strand_id
1 'polypeptide(L)'
;MTHPQQPAEPLYCPPCTPGQVERSATIDLDALEHNVRRLKELIGDRALIAVIKADAYGHGAYPVARSAIAAGADLLGVVHVNEALELRADGIDAPLIAWLHTPSTDFEAALQEKIRLGVSGWDLEAVAAAAECTGERAIVHLKADTGLGRNGATAADWPALVARAASLEESGLITVEGIFSHLAVADEPTRSETAQQLDTLDTFVAQAREAGLDPKMVHLANSPATLTASMEGWDAEERLLGDGVRCGLALYGLSPLPEVTAEDLGLKPVMTVGSYIAAVKEVPAGQGVSYGLRYHTEKPTTLALVPLGYADGVPRIAENAPVRIYPGAQNAQNAEDGSAPNNAEGKTYRVVGRIAMDQMVVDLGEPGLSDPALGYLGAPAILFGAGENPPVEEWADAAQTINYEIVTRISPRVERLYVGGSWVEAELNELWGTGWEQEG
;
A
#
# COMPACT_ATOMS: atom_id res chain seq x y z
N MET A 1 -50.66 43.29 17.68
CA MET A 1 -49.63 43.78 16.70
C MET A 1 -48.53 42.74 16.67
N THR A 2 -48.62 41.85 15.71
CA THR A 2 -47.61 40.79 15.47
C THR A 2 -46.50 41.39 14.65
N HIS A 3 -45.28 41.44 15.19
CA HIS A 3 -44.08 41.80 14.42
C HIS A 3 -43.91 40.75 13.30
N PRO A 4 -43.66 41.18 12.06
CA PRO A 4 -43.24 40.27 11.00
C PRO A 4 -41.85 39.74 11.34
N GLN A 5 -41.73 38.41 11.43
CA GLN A 5 -40.42 37.74 11.46
C GLN A 5 -39.69 38.10 10.14
N GLN A 6 -38.51 38.70 10.25
CA GLN A 6 -37.60 38.81 9.11
C GLN A 6 -37.31 37.38 8.57
N PRO A 7 -37.33 37.20 7.25
CA PRO A 7 -36.90 35.95 6.68
C PRO A 7 -35.46 35.68 7.15
N ALA A 8 -35.20 34.43 7.62
CA ALA A 8 -33.86 34.02 7.94
C ALA A 8 -32.96 34.23 6.72
N GLU A 9 -31.84 34.93 6.95
CA GLU A 9 -30.83 35.06 5.90
C GLU A 9 -30.50 33.65 5.37
N PRO A 10 -30.37 33.47 4.04
CA PRO A 10 -30.01 32.17 3.49
C PRO A 10 -28.66 31.74 4.09
N LEU A 11 -28.62 30.53 4.67
CA LEU A 11 -27.41 29.93 5.13
C LEU A 11 -26.36 30.04 4.01
N TYR A 12 -25.28 30.76 4.27
CA TYR A 12 -24.18 30.94 3.33
C TYR A 12 -23.66 29.54 2.93
N CYS A 13 -23.89 29.14 1.69
CA CYS A 13 -23.23 28.01 1.09
C CYS A 13 -21.93 28.52 0.48
N PRO A 14 -20.75 28.16 0.98
CA PRO A 14 -19.52 28.50 0.31
C PRO A 14 -19.58 27.97 -1.12
N PRO A 15 -18.98 28.67 -2.10
CA PRO A 15 -18.98 28.20 -3.48
C PRO A 15 -18.26 26.85 -3.58
N CYS A 16 -19.03 25.77 -3.54
CA CYS A 16 -18.52 24.47 -3.91
C CYS A 16 -18.28 24.48 -5.41
N THR A 17 -17.08 24.20 -5.85
CA THR A 17 -16.79 24.01 -7.28
C THR A 17 -17.46 22.70 -7.69
N PRO A 18 -18.46 22.72 -8.60
CA PRO A 18 -19.05 21.50 -9.09
C PRO A 18 -17.97 20.62 -9.73
N GLY A 19 -17.86 19.35 -9.29
CA GLY A 19 -16.85 18.41 -9.78
C GLY A 19 -15.65 18.19 -8.84
N GLN A 20 -15.60 18.85 -7.70
CA GLN A 20 -14.59 18.55 -6.68
C GLN A 20 -14.83 17.15 -6.09
N VAL A 21 -13.75 16.35 -6.01
CA VAL A 21 -13.79 15.01 -5.44
C VAL A 21 -14.07 15.07 -3.94
N GLU A 22 -15.21 14.51 -3.50
CA GLU A 22 -15.64 14.58 -2.09
C GLU A 22 -14.73 13.83 -1.13
N ARG A 23 -14.14 12.73 -1.59
CA ARG A 23 -13.28 11.83 -0.82
C ARG A 23 -12.22 11.27 -1.74
N SER A 24 -10.97 11.42 -1.37
CA SER A 24 -9.84 11.04 -2.20
C SER A 24 -8.75 10.32 -1.42
N ALA A 25 -8.06 9.43 -2.12
CA ALA A 25 -6.74 8.93 -1.76
C ALA A 25 -5.77 9.50 -2.79
N THR A 26 -5.02 10.52 -2.41
CA THR A 26 -3.95 11.07 -3.23
C THR A 26 -2.74 10.17 -3.14
N ILE A 27 -2.26 9.69 -4.29
CA ILE A 27 -1.13 8.78 -4.44
C ILE A 27 0.03 9.56 -5.05
N ASP A 28 1.06 9.80 -4.25
CA ASP A 28 2.27 10.50 -4.64
C ASP A 28 3.25 9.53 -5.29
N LEU A 29 3.33 9.56 -6.62
CA LEU A 29 4.21 8.68 -7.40
C LEU A 29 5.68 9.09 -7.28
N ASP A 30 5.99 10.35 -7.00
CA ASP A 30 7.37 10.78 -6.74
C ASP A 30 7.88 10.23 -5.40
N ALA A 31 7.01 10.18 -4.39
CA ALA A 31 7.32 9.51 -3.12
C ALA A 31 7.54 8.01 -3.32
N LEU A 32 6.72 7.35 -4.14
CA LEU A 32 6.92 5.93 -4.49
C LEU A 32 8.27 5.72 -5.18
N GLU A 33 8.59 6.51 -6.20
CA GLU A 33 9.85 6.41 -6.91
C GLU A 33 11.06 6.69 -5.99
N HIS A 34 10.93 7.65 -5.07
CA HIS A 34 11.93 7.89 -4.03
C HIS A 34 12.16 6.62 -3.19
N ASN A 35 11.10 5.98 -2.73
CA ASN A 35 11.19 4.78 -1.90
C ASN A 35 11.84 3.61 -2.65
N VAL A 36 11.49 3.43 -3.92
CA VAL A 36 12.13 2.41 -4.78
C VAL A 36 13.63 2.67 -4.92
N ARG A 37 14.04 3.91 -5.24
CA ARG A 37 15.46 4.28 -5.35
C ARG A 37 16.18 4.08 -4.01
N ARG A 38 15.55 4.48 -2.90
CA ARG A 38 16.10 4.26 -1.56
C ARG A 38 16.35 2.78 -1.27
N LEU A 39 15.40 1.91 -1.59
CA LEU A 39 15.56 0.47 -1.43
C LEU A 39 16.67 -0.09 -2.34
N LYS A 40 16.77 0.36 -3.59
CA LYS A 40 17.87 -0.02 -4.51
C LYS A 40 19.23 0.41 -3.97
N GLU A 41 19.34 1.61 -3.41
CA GLU A 41 20.58 2.06 -2.74
C GLU A 41 20.98 1.13 -1.58
N LEU A 42 20.01 0.73 -0.77
CA LEU A 42 20.24 -0.12 0.40
C LEU A 42 20.69 -1.53 0.03
N ILE A 43 20.14 -2.11 -1.03
CA ILE A 43 20.42 -3.51 -1.42
C ILE A 43 21.57 -3.64 -2.43
N GLY A 44 22.06 -2.53 -3.00
CA GLY A 44 23.13 -2.52 -4.01
C GLY A 44 22.70 -3.20 -5.31
N ASP A 45 23.56 -4.10 -5.83
CA ASP A 45 23.34 -4.77 -7.12
C ASP A 45 22.28 -5.90 -7.07
N ARG A 46 21.69 -6.17 -5.91
CA ARG A 46 20.67 -7.21 -5.76
C ARG A 46 19.35 -6.81 -6.43
N ALA A 47 18.59 -7.80 -6.84
CA ALA A 47 17.30 -7.57 -7.47
C ALA A 47 16.24 -7.06 -6.47
N LEU A 48 15.50 -6.04 -6.86
CA LEU A 48 14.31 -5.56 -6.16
C LEU A 48 13.05 -6.10 -6.84
N ILE A 49 12.34 -6.98 -6.14
CA ILE A 49 10.98 -7.40 -6.53
C ILE A 49 10.00 -6.45 -5.84
N ALA A 50 9.42 -5.54 -6.62
CA ALA A 50 8.39 -4.62 -6.13
C ALA A 50 7.05 -5.36 -5.98
N VAL A 51 6.59 -5.51 -4.74
CA VAL A 51 5.37 -6.28 -4.44
C VAL A 51 4.14 -5.39 -4.52
N ILE A 52 3.36 -5.57 -5.58
CA ILE A 52 2.21 -4.73 -5.95
C ILE A 52 0.87 -5.48 -5.93
N LYS A 53 0.78 -6.57 -5.19
CA LYS A 53 -0.44 -7.36 -4.99
C LYS A 53 -1.57 -6.53 -4.36
N ALA A 54 -2.80 -7.01 -4.45
CA ALA A 54 -4.00 -6.39 -3.87
C ALA A 54 -4.14 -4.93 -4.33
N ASP A 55 -4.10 -4.71 -5.65
CA ASP A 55 -4.13 -3.40 -6.29
C ASP A 55 -3.05 -2.45 -5.72
N ALA A 56 -1.81 -2.96 -5.65
CA ALA A 56 -0.67 -2.25 -5.04
C ALA A 56 -0.98 -1.77 -3.61
N TYR A 57 -1.49 -2.66 -2.74
CA TYR A 57 -1.93 -2.32 -1.38
C TYR A 57 -2.99 -1.18 -1.38
N GLY A 58 -3.87 -1.18 -2.37
CA GLY A 58 -4.92 -0.17 -2.53
C GLY A 58 -4.47 1.15 -3.16
N HIS A 59 -3.23 1.23 -3.67
CA HIS A 59 -2.69 2.45 -4.30
C HIS A 59 -2.95 2.53 -5.80
N GLY A 60 -3.41 1.44 -6.44
CA GLY A 60 -3.59 1.33 -7.88
C GLY A 60 -2.41 0.63 -8.56
N ALA A 61 -2.63 -0.61 -9.04
CA ALA A 61 -1.55 -1.50 -9.49
C ALA A 61 -0.81 -0.95 -10.72
N TYR A 62 -1.53 -0.42 -11.72
CA TYR A 62 -0.91 0.06 -12.95
C TYR A 62 0.01 1.28 -12.75
N PRO A 63 -0.44 2.41 -12.14
CA PRO A 63 0.43 3.56 -11.93
C PRO A 63 1.64 3.22 -11.04
N VAL A 64 1.42 2.41 -10.00
CA VAL A 64 2.50 1.95 -9.11
C VAL A 64 3.50 1.08 -9.87
N ALA A 65 3.05 0.15 -10.72
CA ALA A 65 3.92 -0.67 -11.55
C ALA A 65 4.82 0.18 -12.44
N ARG A 66 4.22 1.17 -13.15
CA ARG A 66 4.95 2.09 -14.04
C ARG A 66 6.02 2.88 -13.27
N SER A 67 5.66 3.48 -12.14
CA SER A 67 6.59 4.24 -11.31
C SER A 67 7.67 3.36 -10.69
N ALA A 68 7.35 2.16 -10.22
CA ALA A 68 8.34 1.25 -9.66
C ALA A 68 9.38 0.82 -10.70
N ILE A 69 8.96 0.51 -11.93
CA ILE A 69 9.83 0.16 -13.05
C ILE A 69 10.72 1.36 -13.42
N ALA A 70 10.13 2.55 -13.58
CA ALA A 70 10.85 3.77 -13.91
C ALA A 70 11.93 4.13 -12.87
N ALA A 71 11.66 3.81 -11.60
CA ALA A 71 12.59 4.03 -10.49
C ALA A 71 13.63 2.92 -10.28
N GLY A 72 13.58 1.82 -11.07
CA GLY A 72 14.60 0.78 -11.08
C GLY A 72 14.25 -0.52 -10.37
N ALA A 73 12.97 -0.83 -10.15
CA ALA A 73 12.56 -2.17 -9.74
C ALA A 73 12.87 -3.19 -10.86
N ASP A 74 13.43 -4.33 -10.49
CA ASP A 74 13.87 -5.35 -11.47
C ASP A 74 12.73 -6.29 -11.86
N LEU A 75 11.82 -6.58 -10.92
CA LEU A 75 10.64 -7.42 -11.12
C LEU A 75 9.45 -6.84 -10.36
N LEU A 76 8.26 -7.17 -10.83
CA LEU A 76 7.02 -6.94 -10.10
C LEU A 76 6.52 -8.25 -9.50
N GLY A 77 5.98 -8.19 -8.28
CA GLY A 77 5.47 -9.36 -7.57
C GLY A 77 4.00 -9.22 -7.21
N VAL A 78 3.19 -10.18 -7.63
CA VAL A 78 1.76 -10.27 -7.33
C VAL A 78 1.41 -11.60 -6.66
N VAL A 79 0.21 -11.74 -6.14
CA VAL A 79 -0.21 -13.01 -5.51
C VAL A 79 -0.76 -13.96 -6.53
N HIS A 80 -1.73 -13.51 -7.35
CA HIS A 80 -2.47 -14.36 -8.27
C HIS A 80 -2.08 -14.07 -9.73
N VAL A 81 -2.18 -15.09 -10.58
CA VAL A 81 -1.96 -14.96 -12.03
C VAL A 81 -2.91 -13.93 -12.64
N ASN A 82 -4.16 -13.83 -12.16
CA ASN A 82 -5.10 -12.83 -12.67
C ASN A 82 -4.61 -11.38 -12.50
N GLU A 83 -4.00 -11.04 -11.35
CA GLU A 83 -3.39 -9.72 -11.13
C GLU A 83 -2.28 -9.44 -12.15
N ALA A 84 -1.48 -10.49 -12.48
CA ALA A 84 -0.42 -10.35 -13.48
C ALA A 84 -0.98 -10.19 -14.91
N LEU A 85 -2.05 -10.94 -15.25
CA LEU A 85 -2.71 -10.85 -16.56
C LEU A 85 -3.39 -9.48 -16.76
N GLU A 86 -3.99 -8.90 -15.72
CA GLU A 86 -4.52 -7.54 -15.76
C GLU A 86 -3.42 -6.52 -16.07
N LEU A 87 -2.27 -6.60 -15.38
CA LEU A 87 -1.12 -5.73 -15.67
C LEU A 87 -0.58 -5.91 -17.09
N ARG A 88 -0.55 -7.15 -17.62
CA ARG A 88 -0.19 -7.41 -19.03
C ARG A 88 -1.18 -6.76 -20.00
N ALA A 89 -2.49 -6.88 -19.71
CA ALA A 89 -3.53 -6.24 -20.51
C ALA A 89 -3.42 -4.71 -20.53
N ASP A 90 -2.93 -4.13 -19.43
CA ASP A 90 -2.64 -2.69 -19.31
C ASP A 90 -1.30 -2.28 -19.95
N GLY A 91 -0.53 -3.22 -20.55
CA GLY A 91 0.71 -2.93 -21.27
C GLY A 91 1.98 -2.94 -20.41
N ILE A 92 1.97 -3.59 -19.26
CA ILE A 92 3.18 -3.79 -18.45
C ILE A 92 3.99 -4.98 -18.98
N ASP A 93 5.13 -4.73 -19.62
CA ASP A 93 6.02 -5.76 -20.19
C ASP A 93 7.15 -6.21 -19.24
N ALA A 94 7.33 -5.53 -18.12
CA ALA A 94 8.37 -5.84 -17.14
C ALA A 94 8.24 -7.27 -16.59
N PRO A 95 9.34 -7.90 -16.12
CA PRO A 95 9.27 -9.20 -15.48
C PRO A 95 8.28 -9.24 -14.31
N LEU A 96 7.35 -10.21 -14.35
CA LEU A 96 6.31 -10.43 -13.35
C LEU A 96 6.44 -11.82 -12.73
N ILE A 97 6.20 -11.93 -11.41
CA ILE A 97 6.09 -13.20 -10.69
C ILE A 97 4.80 -13.26 -9.89
N ALA A 98 4.05 -14.37 -10.03
CA ALA A 98 2.89 -14.72 -9.21
C ALA A 98 3.20 -15.99 -8.38
N TRP A 99 2.73 -16.07 -7.12
CA TRP A 99 3.20 -17.11 -6.20
C TRP A 99 2.12 -17.78 -5.33
N LEU A 100 0.86 -17.58 -5.60
CA LEU A 100 -0.22 -18.30 -4.94
C LEU A 100 -1.22 -18.78 -5.98
N HIS A 101 -1.35 -20.09 -6.09
CA HIS A 101 -2.16 -20.73 -7.10
C HIS A 101 -3.30 -21.55 -6.50
N THR A 102 -4.36 -21.70 -7.26
CA THR A 102 -5.49 -22.55 -6.97
C THR A 102 -5.68 -23.53 -8.16
N PRO A 103 -6.44 -24.61 -8.02
CA PRO A 103 -6.74 -25.50 -9.14
C PRO A 103 -7.44 -24.83 -10.33
N SER A 104 -7.96 -23.59 -10.15
CA SER A 104 -8.58 -22.79 -11.20
C SER A 104 -7.64 -21.76 -11.83
N THR A 105 -6.35 -21.75 -11.46
CA THR A 105 -5.35 -20.85 -12.04
C THR A 105 -5.13 -21.18 -13.51
N ASP A 106 -5.20 -20.18 -14.38
CA ASP A 106 -4.90 -20.33 -15.81
C ASP A 106 -3.39 -20.27 -16.05
N PHE A 107 -2.74 -21.43 -15.96
CA PHE A 107 -1.30 -21.54 -16.19
C PHE A 107 -0.93 -21.39 -17.66
N GLU A 108 -1.81 -21.79 -18.60
CA GLU A 108 -1.56 -21.62 -20.03
C GLU A 108 -1.46 -20.14 -20.40
N ALA A 109 -2.42 -19.32 -19.97
CA ALA A 109 -2.35 -17.88 -20.14
C ALA A 109 -1.11 -17.27 -19.45
N ALA A 110 -0.77 -17.73 -18.23
CA ALA A 110 0.40 -17.27 -17.54
C ALA A 110 1.70 -17.51 -18.32
N LEU A 111 1.84 -18.67 -18.95
CA LEU A 111 3.02 -19.01 -19.76
C LEU A 111 3.08 -18.18 -21.05
N GLN A 112 1.95 -18.03 -21.75
CA GLN A 112 1.85 -17.20 -22.97
C GLN A 112 2.25 -15.76 -22.71
N GLU A 113 1.88 -15.22 -21.54
CA GLU A 113 2.20 -13.86 -21.10
C GLU A 113 3.54 -13.77 -20.32
N LYS A 114 4.35 -14.86 -20.35
CA LYS A 114 5.69 -14.92 -19.74
C LYS A 114 5.72 -14.52 -18.26
N ILE A 115 4.68 -14.91 -17.52
CA ILE A 115 4.59 -14.69 -16.08
C ILE A 115 5.41 -15.77 -15.38
N ARG A 116 6.34 -15.40 -14.51
CA ARG A 116 7.07 -16.31 -13.63
C ARG A 116 6.14 -16.86 -12.55
N LEU A 117 6.35 -18.14 -12.18
CA LEU A 117 5.44 -18.82 -11.26
C LEU A 117 6.20 -19.33 -10.03
N GLY A 118 5.76 -18.91 -8.85
CA GLY A 118 6.23 -19.47 -7.59
C GLY A 118 5.48 -20.76 -7.28
N VAL A 119 6.14 -21.91 -7.31
CA VAL A 119 5.53 -23.25 -7.20
C VAL A 119 6.07 -24.04 -6.02
N SER A 120 5.26 -24.93 -5.43
CA SER A 120 5.62 -25.63 -4.19
C SER A 120 5.17 -27.10 -4.09
N GLY A 121 4.47 -27.62 -5.09
CA GLY A 121 3.96 -28.98 -5.02
C GLY A 121 3.10 -29.35 -6.24
N TRP A 122 1.79 -29.52 -6.04
CA TRP A 122 0.84 -29.91 -7.10
C TRP A 122 0.82 -28.90 -8.27
N ASP A 123 1.10 -27.64 -7.98
CA ASP A 123 1.17 -26.54 -8.95
C ASP A 123 2.32 -26.74 -9.95
N LEU A 124 3.43 -27.36 -9.57
CA LEU A 124 4.51 -27.70 -10.50
C LEU A 124 4.05 -28.64 -11.62
N GLU A 125 3.24 -29.65 -11.30
CA GLU A 125 2.69 -30.57 -12.31
C GLU A 125 1.69 -29.89 -13.24
N ALA A 126 0.85 -29.00 -12.69
CA ALA A 126 -0.08 -28.23 -13.49
C ALA A 126 0.65 -27.26 -14.45
N VAL A 127 1.74 -26.64 -13.97
CA VAL A 127 2.61 -25.79 -14.81
C VAL A 127 3.29 -26.61 -15.90
N ALA A 128 3.79 -27.83 -15.60
CA ALA A 128 4.39 -28.70 -16.59
C ALA A 128 3.38 -29.12 -17.67
N ALA A 129 2.14 -29.45 -17.28
CA ALA A 129 1.08 -29.77 -18.23
C ALA A 129 0.71 -28.56 -19.11
N ALA A 130 0.67 -27.37 -18.57
CA ALA A 130 0.45 -26.13 -19.34
C ALA A 130 1.62 -25.88 -20.32
N ALA A 131 2.85 -26.15 -19.93
CA ALA A 131 4.01 -26.03 -20.81
C ALA A 131 3.95 -27.03 -21.99
N GLU A 132 3.52 -28.27 -21.74
CA GLU A 132 3.28 -29.26 -22.80
C GLU A 132 2.16 -28.81 -23.76
N CYS A 133 1.06 -28.25 -23.25
CA CYS A 133 -0.07 -27.77 -24.04
C CYS A 133 0.29 -26.58 -24.93
N THR A 134 0.98 -25.60 -24.37
CA THR A 134 1.29 -24.34 -25.06
C THR A 134 2.56 -24.40 -25.90
N GLY A 135 3.47 -25.32 -25.59
CA GLY A 135 4.82 -25.35 -26.14
C GLY A 135 5.74 -24.26 -25.58
N GLU A 136 5.28 -23.49 -24.58
CA GLU A 136 6.04 -22.45 -23.92
C GLU A 136 6.79 -23.03 -22.71
N ARG A 137 8.06 -22.67 -22.55
CA ARG A 137 8.86 -23.09 -21.40
C ARG A 137 8.54 -22.24 -20.18
N ALA A 138 8.07 -22.85 -19.09
CA ALA A 138 7.73 -22.13 -17.86
C ALA A 138 8.98 -21.68 -17.10
N ILE A 139 8.98 -20.46 -16.61
CA ILE A 139 9.98 -19.93 -15.66
C ILE A 139 9.40 -20.07 -14.26
N VAL A 140 10.04 -20.84 -13.40
CA VAL A 140 9.54 -21.12 -12.06
C VAL A 140 10.53 -20.75 -10.96
N HIS A 141 9.99 -20.33 -9.82
CA HIS A 141 10.71 -20.20 -8.56
C HIS A 141 10.15 -21.24 -7.58
N LEU A 142 11.00 -22.12 -7.06
CA LEU A 142 10.59 -23.13 -6.09
C LEU A 142 10.39 -22.48 -4.72
N LYS A 143 9.23 -22.69 -4.13
CA LYS A 143 8.87 -22.11 -2.84
C LYS A 143 9.08 -23.12 -1.72
N ALA A 144 9.94 -22.76 -0.78
CA ALA A 144 10.23 -23.53 0.43
C ALA A 144 9.43 -23.00 1.63
N ASP A 145 8.93 -23.87 2.49
CA ASP A 145 8.48 -23.51 3.83
C ASP A 145 9.63 -23.75 4.83
N THR A 146 10.27 -22.67 5.22
CA THR A 146 11.39 -22.69 6.16
C THR A 146 10.98 -22.45 7.61
N GLY A 147 9.67 -22.39 7.88
CA GLY A 147 9.16 -22.25 9.26
C GLY A 147 7.99 -21.29 9.43
N LEU A 148 7.46 -20.68 8.36
CA LEU A 148 6.24 -19.85 8.46
C LEU A 148 4.99 -20.71 8.64
N GLY A 149 4.97 -21.95 8.09
CA GLY A 149 3.83 -22.85 8.22
C GLY A 149 2.58 -22.44 7.43
N ARG A 150 2.75 -21.72 6.31
CA ARG A 150 1.63 -21.20 5.53
C ARG A 150 1.54 -21.75 4.10
N ASN A 151 2.65 -21.74 3.37
CA ASN A 151 2.74 -22.19 1.99
C ASN A 151 4.22 -22.41 1.64
N GLY A 152 4.51 -23.41 0.81
CA GLY A 152 5.85 -23.83 0.43
C GLY A 152 6.04 -25.34 0.67
N ALA A 153 7.01 -25.96 0.01
CA ALA A 153 7.37 -27.34 0.27
C ALA A 153 8.05 -27.46 1.64
N THR A 154 7.57 -28.39 2.46
CA THR A 154 8.16 -28.68 3.76
C THR A 154 9.50 -29.40 3.61
N ALA A 155 10.28 -29.52 4.69
CA ALA A 155 11.52 -30.30 4.68
C ALA A 155 11.31 -31.75 4.25
N ALA A 156 10.14 -32.32 4.50
CA ALA A 156 9.79 -33.68 4.07
C ALA A 156 9.48 -33.77 2.57
N ASP A 157 8.87 -32.74 2.00
CA ASP A 157 8.43 -32.70 0.61
C ASP A 157 9.52 -32.16 -0.35
N TRP A 158 10.45 -31.37 0.19
CA TRP A 158 11.46 -30.63 -0.58
C TRP A 158 12.31 -31.54 -1.50
N PRO A 159 12.83 -32.71 -1.05
CA PRO A 159 13.63 -33.58 -1.92
C PRO A 159 12.83 -34.09 -3.13
N ALA A 160 11.55 -34.42 -2.95
CA ALA A 160 10.69 -34.88 -4.04
C ALA A 160 10.38 -33.77 -5.04
N LEU A 161 10.08 -32.53 -4.55
CA LEU A 161 9.87 -31.36 -5.38
C LEU A 161 11.11 -31.05 -6.24
N VAL A 162 12.30 -31.03 -5.62
CA VAL A 162 13.57 -30.74 -6.28
C VAL A 162 13.89 -31.79 -7.36
N ALA A 163 13.76 -33.08 -7.04
CA ALA A 163 14.00 -34.15 -8.00
C ALA A 163 13.05 -34.05 -9.22
N ARG A 164 11.77 -33.71 -8.94
CA ARG A 164 10.79 -33.53 -10.02
C ARG A 164 11.09 -32.33 -10.87
N ALA A 165 11.42 -31.16 -10.26
CA ALA A 165 11.81 -29.97 -10.95
C ALA A 165 13.04 -30.17 -11.85
N ALA A 166 14.07 -30.87 -11.36
CA ALA A 166 15.26 -31.22 -12.15
C ALA A 166 14.90 -32.07 -13.40
N SER A 167 14.03 -33.07 -13.24
CA SER A 167 13.56 -33.88 -14.38
C SER A 167 12.76 -33.05 -15.41
N LEU A 168 11.94 -32.14 -14.96
CA LEU A 168 11.17 -31.24 -15.84
C LEU A 168 12.07 -30.21 -16.55
N GLU A 169 13.10 -29.71 -15.86
CA GLU A 169 14.09 -28.83 -16.46
C GLU A 169 14.94 -29.55 -17.53
N GLU A 170 15.37 -30.80 -17.26
CA GLU A 170 16.08 -31.61 -18.23
C GLU A 170 15.22 -31.91 -19.48
N SER A 171 13.91 -32.12 -19.30
CA SER A 171 12.97 -32.32 -20.41
C SER A 171 12.67 -31.01 -21.20
N GLY A 172 13.10 -29.85 -20.71
CA GLY A 172 12.91 -28.55 -21.36
C GLY A 172 11.55 -27.89 -21.09
N LEU A 173 10.70 -28.48 -20.24
CA LEU A 173 9.38 -27.92 -19.93
C LEU A 173 9.43 -26.71 -18.99
N ILE A 174 10.41 -26.69 -18.08
CA ILE A 174 10.57 -25.57 -17.15
C ILE A 174 12.01 -25.04 -17.12
N THR A 175 12.20 -23.89 -16.52
CA THR A 175 13.48 -23.36 -16.02
C THR A 175 13.30 -22.98 -14.56
N VAL A 176 14.10 -23.55 -13.67
CA VAL A 176 14.13 -23.14 -12.26
C VAL A 176 15.04 -21.92 -12.12
N GLU A 177 14.42 -20.72 -12.25
CA GLU A 177 15.15 -19.44 -12.17
C GLU A 177 15.49 -19.12 -10.72
N GLY A 178 14.66 -19.51 -9.74
CA GLY A 178 14.89 -19.14 -8.36
C GLY A 178 14.37 -20.10 -7.32
N ILE A 179 14.79 -19.85 -6.08
CA ILE A 179 14.27 -20.49 -4.85
C ILE A 179 13.94 -19.39 -3.86
N PHE A 180 12.81 -19.53 -3.15
CA PHE A 180 12.41 -18.54 -2.17
C PHE A 180 11.62 -19.11 -0.99
N SER A 181 11.60 -18.33 0.09
CA SER A 181 10.75 -18.58 1.24
C SER A 181 10.14 -17.28 1.74
N HIS A 182 9.48 -17.31 2.90
CA HIS A 182 8.90 -16.14 3.54
C HIS A 182 9.13 -16.16 5.05
N LEU A 183 9.58 -15.04 5.59
CA LEU A 183 9.91 -14.88 6.98
C LEU A 183 8.65 -14.72 7.85
N ALA A 184 8.68 -15.31 9.02
CA ALA A 184 7.55 -15.30 9.96
C ALA A 184 7.54 -14.09 10.89
N VAL A 185 8.72 -13.63 11.33
CA VAL A 185 8.90 -12.67 12.41
C VAL A 185 10.01 -11.63 12.10
N ALA A 186 10.17 -11.26 10.83
CA ALA A 186 11.20 -10.30 10.43
C ALA A 186 10.97 -8.87 10.95
N ASP A 187 9.76 -8.57 11.35
CA ASP A 187 9.34 -7.34 12.05
C ASP A 187 9.73 -7.32 13.54
N GLU A 188 10.20 -8.46 14.08
CA GLU A 188 10.76 -8.62 15.41
C GLU A 188 12.25 -9.02 15.30
N PRO A 189 13.16 -8.12 14.92
CA PRO A 189 14.54 -8.47 14.51
C PRO A 189 15.39 -9.11 15.61
N THR A 190 14.99 -9.03 16.87
CA THR A 190 15.67 -9.68 18.01
C THR A 190 15.34 -11.18 18.12
N ARG A 191 14.40 -11.68 17.35
CA ARG A 191 13.98 -13.09 17.41
C ARG A 191 14.88 -13.98 16.56
N SER A 192 15.25 -15.13 17.11
CA SER A 192 16.17 -16.08 16.46
C SER A 192 15.56 -16.87 15.29
N GLU A 193 14.23 -16.87 15.16
CA GLU A 193 13.54 -17.66 14.13
C GLU A 193 13.88 -17.18 12.71
N THR A 194 14.16 -15.87 12.53
CA THR A 194 14.61 -15.34 11.24
C THR A 194 15.92 -15.98 10.79
N ALA A 195 16.92 -16.09 11.68
CA ALA A 195 18.19 -16.76 11.39
C ALA A 195 17.99 -18.26 11.12
N GLN A 196 17.14 -18.93 11.90
CA GLN A 196 16.81 -20.35 11.69
C GLN A 196 16.15 -20.59 10.33
N GLN A 197 15.25 -19.70 9.90
CA GLN A 197 14.64 -19.80 8.57
C GLN A 197 15.66 -19.59 7.44
N LEU A 198 16.63 -18.70 7.63
CA LEU A 198 17.73 -18.47 6.69
C LEU A 198 18.60 -19.73 6.55
N ASP A 199 19.06 -20.30 7.66
CA ASP A 199 19.89 -21.53 7.65
C ASP A 199 19.15 -22.73 7.02
N THR A 200 17.83 -22.80 7.24
CA THR A 200 16.99 -23.81 6.59
C THR A 200 16.92 -23.58 5.08
N LEU A 201 16.77 -22.32 4.63
CA LEU A 201 16.76 -21.99 3.20
C LEU A 201 18.11 -22.33 2.54
N ASP A 202 19.24 -22.00 3.20
CA ASP A 202 20.58 -22.34 2.69
C ASP A 202 20.74 -23.85 2.48
N THR A 203 20.23 -24.65 3.43
CA THR A 203 20.20 -26.10 3.32
C THR A 203 19.39 -26.56 2.09
N PHE A 204 18.21 -25.98 1.89
CA PHE A 204 17.32 -26.34 0.77
C PHE A 204 17.93 -25.96 -0.59
N VAL A 205 18.57 -24.79 -0.66
CA VAL A 205 19.30 -24.35 -1.86
C VAL A 205 20.47 -25.29 -2.17
N ALA A 206 21.24 -25.73 -1.16
CA ALA A 206 22.32 -26.69 -1.34
C ALA A 206 21.80 -28.02 -1.91
N GLN A 207 20.69 -28.55 -1.36
CA GLN A 207 20.06 -29.79 -1.87
C GLN A 207 19.57 -29.63 -3.32
N ALA A 208 19.03 -28.49 -3.69
CA ALA A 208 18.60 -28.23 -5.07
C ALA A 208 19.79 -28.18 -6.04
N ARG A 209 20.91 -27.59 -5.63
CA ARG A 209 22.15 -27.57 -6.42
C ARG A 209 22.78 -28.98 -6.55
N GLU A 210 22.75 -29.77 -5.49
CA GLU A 210 23.20 -31.17 -5.53
C GLU A 210 22.35 -32.03 -6.49
N ALA A 211 21.07 -31.70 -6.66
CA ALA A 211 20.18 -32.34 -7.63
C ALA A 211 20.37 -31.84 -9.08
N GLY A 212 21.30 -30.93 -9.32
CA GLY A 212 21.65 -30.43 -10.64
C GLY A 212 20.93 -29.15 -11.07
N LEU A 213 20.10 -28.55 -10.21
CA LEU A 213 19.48 -27.25 -10.47
C LEU A 213 20.50 -26.11 -10.23
N ASP A 214 20.38 -25.03 -11.01
CA ASP A 214 21.27 -23.85 -10.89
C ASP A 214 20.43 -22.55 -10.75
N PRO A 215 19.67 -22.39 -9.63
CA PRO A 215 18.85 -21.22 -9.42
C PRO A 215 19.71 -19.95 -9.35
N LYS A 216 19.35 -18.97 -10.17
CA LYS A 216 20.07 -17.67 -10.29
C LYS A 216 19.61 -16.65 -9.27
N MET A 217 18.46 -16.88 -8.63
CA MET A 217 17.87 -15.95 -7.68
C MET A 217 17.37 -16.68 -6.43
N VAL A 218 18.06 -16.50 -5.31
CA VAL A 218 17.59 -16.90 -3.99
C VAL A 218 17.06 -15.66 -3.28
N HIS A 219 15.78 -15.66 -2.90
CA HIS A 219 15.17 -14.48 -2.30
C HIS A 219 14.30 -14.82 -1.07
N LEU A 220 14.68 -14.26 0.09
CA LEU A 220 14.02 -14.49 1.37
C LEU A 220 13.43 -13.20 1.94
N ALA A 221 14.22 -12.12 1.99
CA ALA A 221 13.89 -10.87 2.67
C ALA A 221 12.59 -10.24 2.15
N ASN A 222 11.72 -9.89 3.08
CA ASN A 222 10.58 -8.98 2.92
C ASN A 222 10.99 -7.56 3.36
N SER A 223 10.07 -6.59 3.38
CA SER A 223 10.39 -5.20 3.76
C SER A 223 11.14 -5.08 5.10
N PRO A 224 10.68 -5.69 6.23
CA PRO A 224 11.42 -5.56 7.49
C PRO A 224 12.83 -6.17 7.40
N ALA A 225 12.97 -7.40 6.87
CA ALA A 225 14.28 -8.03 6.74
C ALA A 225 15.22 -7.26 5.80
N THR A 226 14.70 -6.68 4.73
CA THR A 226 15.49 -5.84 3.82
C THR A 226 16.06 -4.63 4.55
N LEU A 227 15.23 -3.91 5.29
CA LEU A 227 15.65 -2.70 6.01
C LEU A 227 16.64 -3.04 7.14
N THR A 228 16.35 -4.04 7.96
CA THR A 228 17.22 -4.41 9.09
C THR A 228 18.55 -5.02 8.64
N ALA A 229 18.61 -5.75 7.53
CA ALA A 229 19.84 -6.35 7.02
C ALA A 229 20.71 -5.39 6.21
N SER A 230 20.20 -4.23 5.80
CA SER A 230 20.92 -3.28 4.95
C SER A 230 21.22 -1.94 5.62
N MET A 231 20.63 -1.65 6.78
CA MET A 231 20.85 -0.40 7.52
C MET A 231 21.72 -0.62 8.75
N GLU A 232 22.55 0.38 9.09
CA GLU A 232 23.34 0.37 10.31
C GLU A 232 22.47 0.39 11.57
N GLY A 233 22.97 -0.22 12.63
CA GLY A 233 22.30 -0.23 13.94
C GLY A 233 21.42 -1.46 14.20
N TRP A 234 21.30 -2.37 13.24
CA TRP A 234 20.57 -3.63 13.37
C TRP A 234 21.53 -4.82 13.40
N ASP A 235 21.27 -5.79 14.27
CA ASP A 235 22.02 -7.05 14.35
C ASP A 235 21.37 -8.12 13.43
N ALA A 236 21.22 -7.79 12.15
CA ALA A 236 20.64 -8.68 11.15
C ALA A 236 21.70 -9.10 10.12
N GLU A 237 21.62 -10.36 9.69
CA GLU A 237 22.60 -10.93 8.75
C GLU A 237 22.37 -10.41 7.33
N GLU A 238 23.40 -9.84 6.70
CA GLU A 238 23.34 -9.42 5.27
C GLU A 238 22.96 -10.56 4.33
N ARG A 239 23.26 -11.83 4.70
CA ARG A 239 22.82 -13.03 3.94
C ARG A 239 21.31 -13.09 3.70
N LEU A 240 20.47 -12.43 4.54
CA LEU A 240 19.03 -12.34 4.35
C LEU A 240 18.64 -11.71 3.02
N LEU A 241 19.47 -10.81 2.48
CA LEU A 241 19.20 -10.13 1.21
C LEU A 241 19.29 -11.06 0.00
N GLY A 242 20.07 -12.15 0.10
CA GLY A 242 20.26 -13.13 -0.97
C GLY A 242 20.68 -12.49 -2.29
N ASP A 243 20.11 -12.97 -3.40
CA ASP A 243 20.30 -12.39 -4.74
C ASP A 243 19.21 -11.34 -5.04
N GLY A 244 18.17 -11.27 -4.23
CA GLY A 244 17.07 -10.32 -4.39
C GLY A 244 16.15 -10.25 -3.17
N VAL A 245 15.41 -9.16 -3.08
CA VAL A 245 14.47 -8.87 -1.99
C VAL A 245 13.06 -8.62 -2.52
N ARG A 246 12.06 -8.86 -1.67
CA ARG A 246 10.63 -8.62 -2.00
C ARG A 246 10.06 -7.56 -1.08
N CYS A 247 10.11 -6.32 -1.52
CA CYS A 247 9.56 -5.19 -0.77
C CYS A 247 8.11 -4.92 -1.17
N GLY A 248 7.23 -4.84 -0.18
CA GLY A 248 5.85 -4.38 -0.30
C GLY A 248 5.69 -3.07 0.47
N LEU A 249 5.43 -3.16 1.77
CA LEU A 249 5.09 -2.00 2.60
C LEU A 249 6.08 -0.83 2.47
N ALA A 250 7.38 -1.12 2.42
CA ALA A 250 8.41 -0.10 2.28
C ALA A 250 8.32 0.68 0.97
N LEU A 251 7.79 0.09 -0.13
CA LEU A 251 7.52 0.83 -1.36
C LEU A 251 6.53 1.96 -1.14
N TYR A 252 5.52 1.71 -0.30
CA TYR A 252 4.44 2.67 -0.01
C TYR A 252 4.81 3.67 1.08
N GLY A 253 6.07 3.67 1.52
CA GLY A 253 6.59 4.62 2.50
C GLY A 253 6.02 4.41 3.90
N LEU A 254 5.75 3.17 4.27
CA LEU A 254 5.25 2.80 5.58
C LEU A 254 6.29 1.95 6.31
N SER A 255 6.44 2.18 7.62
CA SER A 255 7.35 1.39 8.42
C SER A 255 6.78 -0.01 8.69
N PRO A 256 7.55 -1.07 8.39
CA PRO A 256 7.21 -2.42 8.81
C PRO A 256 7.71 -2.78 10.23
N LEU A 257 8.39 -1.85 10.90
CA LEU A 257 9.08 -2.07 12.17
C LEU A 257 8.36 -1.33 13.31
N PRO A 258 8.07 -1.98 14.43
CA PRO A 258 7.52 -1.31 15.59
C PRO A 258 8.45 -0.15 16.07
N GLU A 259 7.84 0.95 16.50
CA GLU A 259 8.53 2.09 17.10
C GLU A 259 9.57 2.80 16.19
N VAL A 260 9.64 2.43 14.90
CA VAL A 260 10.51 3.08 13.90
C VAL A 260 9.62 3.77 12.87
N THR A 261 9.81 5.05 12.66
CA THR A 261 9.01 5.81 11.70
C THR A 261 9.47 5.59 10.26
N ALA A 262 8.62 5.89 9.28
CA ALA A 262 9.02 5.88 7.88
C ALA A 262 10.17 6.87 7.60
N GLU A 263 10.19 8.02 8.27
CA GLU A 263 11.24 9.05 8.16
C GLU A 263 12.59 8.51 8.64
N ASP A 264 12.64 7.79 9.79
CA ASP A 264 13.87 7.16 10.30
C ASP A 264 14.47 6.17 9.31
N LEU A 265 13.64 5.55 8.46
CA LEU A 265 14.03 4.62 7.41
C LEU A 265 14.39 5.32 6.08
N GLY A 266 14.20 6.64 6.01
CA GLY A 266 14.36 7.43 4.79
C GLY A 266 13.26 7.18 3.76
N LEU A 267 12.09 6.74 4.20
CA LEU A 267 10.92 6.47 3.37
C LEU A 267 9.91 7.62 3.42
N LYS A 268 9.12 7.77 2.36
CA LYS A 268 8.08 8.81 2.23
C LYS A 268 6.71 8.15 2.08
N PRO A 269 5.70 8.47 2.93
CA PRO A 269 4.34 7.98 2.75
C PRO A 269 3.78 8.36 1.38
N VAL A 270 3.23 7.36 0.67
CA VAL A 270 2.73 7.52 -0.71
C VAL A 270 1.25 7.91 -0.73
N MET A 271 0.44 7.41 0.21
CA MET A 271 -1.01 7.63 0.23
C MET A 271 -1.40 8.69 1.25
N THR A 272 -2.18 9.67 0.83
CA THR A 272 -2.88 10.62 1.70
C THR A 272 -4.38 10.47 1.50
N VAL A 273 -5.14 10.19 2.59
CA VAL A 273 -6.59 10.01 2.54
C VAL A 273 -7.32 11.14 3.24
N GLY A 274 -8.26 11.73 2.55
CA GLY A 274 -9.02 12.85 3.08
C GLY A 274 -10.39 13.08 2.43
N SER A 275 -11.07 14.07 2.96
CA SER A 275 -12.35 14.57 2.51
C SER A 275 -12.50 16.03 2.95
N TYR A 276 -13.73 16.56 2.93
CA TYR A 276 -14.06 17.90 3.38
C TYR A 276 -15.11 17.84 4.48
N ILE A 277 -15.10 18.81 5.41
CA ILE A 277 -16.12 18.91 6.45
C ILE A 277 -17.48 19.19 5.82
N ALA A 278 -18.40 18.24 5.93
CA ALA A 278 -19.74 18.33 5.34
C ALA A 278 -20.76 19.09 6.21
N ALA A 279 -20.54 19.16 7.51
CA ALA A 279 -21.41 19.90 8.43
C ALA A 279 -20.65 20.25 9.72
N VAL A 280 -21.03 21.37 10.32
CA VAL A 280 -20.61 21.78 11.67
C VAL A 280 -21.84 22.14 12.49
N LYS A 281 -21.84 21.83 13.79
CA LYS A 281 -22.96 22.18 14.69
C LYS A 281 -22.53 22.36 16.14
N GLU A 282 -23.13 23.33 16.80
CA GLU A 282 -23.00 23.51 18.25
C GLU A 282 -23.83 22.50 19.01
N VAL A 283 -23.27 21.96 20.08
CA VAL A 283 -23.98 21.03 20.97
C VAL A 283 -23.70 21.37 22.44
N PRO A 284 -24.68 21.14 23.35
CA PRO A 284 -24.47 21.36 24.77
C PRO A 284 -23.59 20.25 25.39
N ALA A 285 -23.16 20.45 26.63
CA ALA A 285 -22.62 19.38 27.46
C ALA A 285 -23.63 18.23 27.62
N GLY A 286 -23.15 17.00 27.68
CA GLY A 286 -23.99 15.80 27.83
C GLY A 286 -24.61 15.32 26.52
N GLN A 287 -24.33 15.92 25.38
CA GLN A 287 -24.80 15.45 24.08
C GLN A 287 -24.17 14.12 23.71
N GLY A 288 -25.00 13.08 23.55
CA GLY A 288 -24.57 11.79 23.03
C GLY A 288 -24.26 11.84 21.54
N VAL A 289 -23.20 11.16 21.08
CA VAL A 289 -22.73 11.19 19.70
C VAL A 289 -22.79 9.82 19.05
N SER A 290 -23.34 9.75 17.82
CA SER A 290 -23.38 8.58 16.96
C SER A 290 -24.08 7.36 17.56
N TYR A 291 -23.98 6.20 16.90
CA TYR A 291 -24.68 4.98 17.26
C TYR A 291 -24.28 4.44 18.64
N GLY A 292 -25.30 4.20 19.49
CA GLY A 292 -25.13 3.69 20.84
C GLY A 292 -24.68 4.73 21.86
N LEU A 293 -24.55 6.00 21.44
CA LEU A 293 -24.25 7.17 22.30
C LEU A 293 -23.10 6.90 23.27
N ARG A 294 -22.02 6.25 22.79
CA ARG A 294 -20.86 5.85 23.62
C ARG A 294 -20.01 7.04 24.06
N TYR A 295 -20.00 8.08 23.28
CA TYR A 295 -19.36 9.35 23.59
C TYR A 295 -20.40 10.37 24.00
N HIS A 296 -20.13 11.12 25.05
CA HIS A 296 -20.93 12.28 25.46
C HIS A 296 -20.02 13.48 25.63
N THR A 297 -20.44 14.62 25.13
CA THR A 297 -19.68 15.87 25.27
C THR A 297 -19.60 16.27 26.74
N GLU A 298 -18.40 16.58 27.23
CA GLU A 298 -18.17 16.98 28.63
C GLU A 298 -18.56 18.43 28.87
N LYS A 299 -18.46 19.27 27.85
CA LYS A 299 -18.75 20.72 27.84
C LYS A 299 -19.45 21.10 26.54
N PRO A 300 -20.05 22.31 26.44
CA PRO A 300 -20.51 22.81 25.16
C PRO A 300 -19.36 22.80 24.15
N THR A 301 -19.60 22.30 22.94
CA THR A 301 -18.58 22.14 21.91
C THR A 301 -19.18 22.24 20.50
N THR A 302 -18.33 22.29 19.49
CA THR A 302 -18.70 22.17 18.08
C THR A 302 -18.33 20.79 17.57
N LEU A 303 -19.28 20.11 16.93
CA LEU A 303 -19.04 18.83 16.25
C LEU A 303 -18.93 19.09 14.74
N ALA A 304 -17.95 18.46 14.11
CA ALA A 304 -17.75 18.43 12.67
C ALA A 304 -18.05 17.04 12.09
N LEU A 305 -18.68 16.99 10.91
CA LEU A 305 -19.01 15.77 10.18
C LEU A 305 -18.04 15.60 9.01
N VAL A 306 -17.35 14.46 8.99
CA VAL A 306 -16.49 14.03 7.88
C VAL A 306 -17.22 12.94 7.10
N PRO A 307 -17.49 13.11 5.78
CA PRO A 307 -18.25 12.15 4.98
C PRO A 307 -17.38 10.97 4.49
N LEU A 308 -16.70 10.33 5.41
CA LEU A 308 -15.94 9.08 5.25
C LEU A 308 -16.36 8.11 6.35
N GLY A 309 -16.66 6.87 5.98
CA GLY A 309 -17.11 5.85 6.92
C GLY A 309 -16.61 4.45 6.57
N TYR A 310 -17.19 3.42 7.18
CA TYR A 310 -16.68 2.06 6.97
C TYR A 310 -16.98 1.48 5.59
N ALA A 311 -17.92 2.02 4.81
CA ALA A 311 -18.11 1.66 3.41
C ALA A 311 -16.98 2.22 2.50
N ASP A 312 -16.28 3.23 2.96
CA ASP A 312 -15.12 3.81 2.30
C ASP A 312 -13.80 3.11 2.68
N GLY A 313 -13.89 2.09 3.55
CA GLY A 313 -12.73 1.31 4.01
C GLY A 313 -12.22 1.72 5.41
N VAL A 314 -12.77 2.75 6.01
CA VAL A 314 -12.37 3.19 7.36
C VAL A 314 -12.81 2.16 8.41
N PRO A 315 -11.93 1.69 9.31
CA PRO A 315 -12.30 0.71 10.32
C PRO A 315 -13.38 1.25 11.28
N ARG A 316 -14.51 0.55 11.41
CA ARG A 316 -15.63 0.97 12.25
C ARG A 316 -15.25 1.13 13.73
N ILE A 317 -14.24 0.39 14.18
CA ILE A 317 -13.77 0.36 15.57
C ILE A 317 -12.84 1.53 15.91
N ALA A 318 -12.31 2.25 14.93
CA ALA A 318 -11.30 3.30 15.08
C ALA A 318 -11.85 4.59 15.75
N GLU A 319 -12.54 4.42 16.89
CA GLU A 319 -12.89 5.53 17.79
C GLU A 319 -11.58 6.15 18.31
N ASN A 320 -11.52 7.48 18.45
CA ASN A 320 -10.35 8.23 18.87
C ASN A 320 -9.21 8.32 17.82
N ALA A 321 -9.40 7.84 16.59
CA ALA A 321 -8.44 8.07 15.52
C ALA A 321 -8.29 9.58 15.19
N PRO A 322 -7.10 10.02 14.72
CA PRO A 322 -6.86 11.44 14.41
C PRO A 322 -7.48 11.85 13.09
N VAL A 323 -7.90 13.12 13.02
CA VAL A 323 -8.26 13.80 11.77
C VAL A 323 -7.66 15.20 11.81
N ARG A 324 -6.86 15.56 10.82
CA ARG A 324 -6.32 16.92 10.71
C ARG A 324 -7.23 17.76 9.82
N ILE A 325 -7.69 18.87 10.35
CA ILE A 325 -8.60 19.80 9.66
C ILE A 325 -7.86 21.11 9.40
N TYR A 326 -8.04 21.66 8.19
CA TYR A 326 -7.41 22.90 7.72
C TYR A 326 -8.47 23.99 7.53
N PRO A 327 -8.91 24.68 8.60
CA PRO A 327 -9.95 25.71 8.50
C PRO A 327 -9.50 26.88 7.61
N GLY A 328 -10.43 27.45 6.83
CA GLY A 328 -10.13 28.57 5.94
C GLY A 328 -9.37 28.23 4.65
N ALA A 329 -8.96 26.99 4.48
CA ALA A 329 -8.25 26.54 3.27
C ALA A 329 -9.13 26.48 2.00
N GLN A 330 -10.41 26.73 2.12
CA GLN A 330 -11.38 26.72 1.00
C GLN A 330 -11.03 27.69 -0.14
N ASN A 331 -10.24 28.74 0.15
CA ASN A 331 -9.84 29.73 -0.84
C ASN A 331 -8.55 29.35 -1.61
N ALA A 332 -7.93 28.23 -1.27
CA ALA A 332 -6.70 27.75 -1.89
C ALA A 332 -6.96 26.65 -2.94
N GLN A 333 -8.12 26.66 -3.58
CA GLN A 333 -8.58 25.70 -4.58
C GLN A 333 -7.75 25.68 -5.89
N ASN A 334 -6.61 26.38 -5.92
CA ASN A 334 -5.68 26.38 -7.05
C ASN A 334 -4.37 25.64 -6.77
N ALA A 335 -4.29 24.81 -5.70
CA ALA A 335 -3.15 23.93 -5.53
C ALA A 335 -3.34 22.71 -6.46
N GLU A 336 -2.73 22.78 -7.63
CA GLU A 336 -2.76 21.73 -8.67
C GLU A 336 -2.08 20.42 -8.25
N ASP A 337 -1.48 20.36 -7.06
CA ASP A 337 -0.66 19.24 -6.56
C ASP A 337 -1.27 18.45 -5.40
N GLY A 338 -2.52 18.71 -5.01
CA GLY A 338 -3.18 17.98 -3.89
C GLY A 338 -2.58 18.27 -2.51
N SER A 339 -1.64 19.20 -2.38
CA SER A 339 -1.10 19.63 -1.09
C SER A 339 -2.11 20.49 -0.32
N ALA A 340 -2.08 20.41 1.01
CA ALA A 340 -2.80 21.37 1.84
C ALA A 340 -2.33 22.79 1.49
N PRO A 341 -3.24 23.78 1.48
CA PRO A 341 -2.87 25.14 1.10
C PRO A 341 -1.71 25.65 1.95
N ASN A 342 -0.69 26.17 1.30
CA ASN A 342 0.60 26.56 1.85
C ASN A 342 0.58 27.52 3.05
N ASN A 343 -0.57 28.01 3.53
CA ASN A 343 -0.70 28.97 4.62
C ASN A 343 -1.82 28.69 5.63
N ALA A 344 -2.56 27.57 5.53
CA ALA A 344 -3.56 27.23 6.55
C ALA A 344 -2.93 26.31 7.61
N GLU A 345 -2.85 26.79 8.83
CA GLU A 345 -2.40 25.98 9.98
C GLU A 345 -3.45 24.90 10.28
N GLY A 346 -3.10 23.63 10.02
CA GLY A 346 -3.96 22.50 10.31
C GLY A 346 -3.96 22.15 11.79
N LYS A 347 -5.12 21.73 12.33
CA LYS A 347 -5.24 21.27 13.71
C LYS A 347 -5.78 19.84 13.75
N THR A 348 -5.16 18.99 14.54
CA THR A 348 -5.57 17.60 14.70
C THR A 348 -6.62 17.46 15.80
N TYR A 349 -7.71 16.79 15.44
CA TYR A 349 -8.82 16.45 16.31
C TYR A 349 -9.00 14.94 16.37
N ARG A 350 -9.97 14.46 17.17
CA ARG A 350 -10.22 13.03 17.34
C ARG A 350 -11.64 12.66 16.94
N VAL A 351 -11.77 11.49 16.31
CA VAL A 351 -13.07 10.88 16.01
C VAL A 351 -13.77 10.52 17.31
N VAL A 352 -15.03 10.91 17.44
CA VAL A 352 -15.84 10.67 18.64
C VAL A 352 -17.09 9.85 18.31
N GLY A 353 -17.34 8.88 19.16
CA GLY A 353 -18.41 7.91 18.95
C GLY A 353 -18.14 6.97 17.78
N ARG A 354 -19.09 6.07 17.51
CA ARG A 354 -18.92 5.04 16.47
C ARG A 354 -18.93 5.63 15.08
N ILE A 355 -17.99 5.18 14.26
CA ILE A 355 -17.97 5.46 12.83
C ILE A 355 -19.19 4.79 12.17
N ALA A 356 -19.92 5.56 11.36
CA ALA A 356 -21.07 5.09 10.60
C ALA A 356 -20.64 4.55 9.22
N MET A 357 -21.61 4.13 8.38
CA MET A 357 -21.35 3.58 7.07
C MET A 357 -20.63 4.59 6.15
N ASP A 358 -21.12 5.83 6.13
CA ASP A 358 -20.71 6.85 5.17
C ASP A 358 -20.08 8.08 5.82
N GLN A 359 -19.92 8.08 7.14
CA GLN A 359 -19.52 9.30 7.86
C GLN A 359 -19.00 9.02 9.27
N MET A 360 -18.18 9.96 9.76
CA MET A 360 -17.72 10.00 11.15
C MET A 360 -17.88 11.40 11.73
N VAL A 361 -17.85 11.51 13.05
CA VAL A 361 -17.95 12.75 13.78
C VAL A 361 -16.64 13.05 14.50
N VAL A 362 -16.22 14.30 14.45
CA VAL A 362 -15.03 14.83 15.15
C VAL A 362 -15.50 15.91 16.13
N ASP A 363 -14.96 15.89 17.36
CA ASP A 363 -15.21 16.96 18.34
C ASP A 363 -14.10 18.01 18.22
N LEU A 364 -14.48 19.25 17.89
CA LEU A 364 -13.54 20.38 17.76
C LEU A 364 -13.11 20.95 19.12
N GLY A 365 -13.72 20.48 20.22
CA GLY A 365 -13.26 20.74 21.59
C GLY A 365 -13.68 22.05 22.19
N GLU A 366 -14.30 22.96 21.42
CA GLU A 366 -14.78 24.28 21.88
C GLU A 366 -16.02 24.73 21.13
N PRO A 367 -16.87 25.58 21.76
CA PRO A 367 -18.02 26.16 21.09
C PRO A 367 -17.62 27.35 20.20
N GLY A 368 -18.52 27.75 19.30
CA GLY A 368 -18.35 28.93 18.43
C GLY A 368 -17.65 28.64 17.10
N LEU A 369 -17.18 27.41 16.86
CA LEU A 369 -16.50 27.06 15.62
C LEU A 369 -17.46 26.75 14.46
N SER A 370 -18.75 26.82 14.66
CA SER A 370 -19.77 26.74 13.60
C SER A 370 -19.95 28.06 12.83
N ASP A 371 -19.32 29.17 13.26
CA ASP A 371 -19.30 30.43 12.53
C ASP A 371 -18.67 30.19 11.13
N PRO A 372 -19.42 30.50 10.04
CA PRO A 372 -18.90 30.36 8.69
C PRO A 372 -17.61 31.15 8.41
N ALA A 373 -17.40 32.27 9.13
CA ALA A 373 -16.19 33.07 9.00
C ALA A 373 -14.90 32.35 9.42
N LEU A 374 -15.02 31.31 10.26
CA LEU A 374 -13.89 30.49 10.69
C LEU A 374 -13.51 29.40 9.70
N GLY A 375 -14.33 29.17 8.68
CA GLY A 375 -14.01 28.30 7.55
C GLY A 375 -13.89 26.80 7.86
N TYR A 376 -14.58 26.29 8.88
CA TYR A 376 -14.61 24.85 9.15
C TYR A 376 -15.52 24.08 8.17
N LEU A 377 -16.68 24.63 7.81
CA LEU A 377 -17.55 24.01 6.82
C LEU A 377 -16.84 24.01 5.45
N GLY A 378 -16.69 22.84 4.82
CA GLY A 378 -15.97 22.67 3.57
C GLY A 378 -14.43 22.62 3.73
N ALA A 379 -13.89 22.72 4.95
CA ALA A 379 -12.45 22.62 5.19
C ALA A 379 -11.93 21.21 4.85
N PRO A 380 -10.73 21.08 4.28
CA PRO A 380 -10.08 19.79 4.12
C PRO A 380 -9.91 19.09 5.47
N ALA A 381 -10.22 17.78 5.48
CA ALA A 381 -10.12 16.90 6.64
C ALA A 381 -9.33 15.65 6.25
N ILE A 382 -8.07 15.58 6.68
CA ILE A 382 -7.13 14.52 6.33
C ILE A 382 -7.10 13.50 7.45
N LEU A 383 -7.34 12.22 7.10
CA LEU A 383 -7.29 11.11 8.05
C LEU A 383 -5.85 10.71 8.34
N PHE A 384 -5.08 10.47 7.29
CA PHE A 384 -3.66 10.16 7.38
C PHE A 384 -2.94 10.54 6.08
N GLY A 385 -1.62 10.69 6.13
CA GLY A 385 -0.82 10.99 4.94
C GLY A 385 0.54 11.60 5.25
N ALA A 386 1.17 12.12 4.20
CA ALA A 386 2.49 12.72 4.27
C ALA A 386 2.51 14.07 5.03
N GLY A 387 3.71 14.51 5.38
CA GLY A 387 3.97 15.81 6.01
C GLY A 387 3.44 15.91 7.44
N GLU A 388 2.75 16.97 7.76
CA GLU A 388 2.18 17.21 9.11
C GLU A 388 0.87 16.45 9.37
N ASN A 389 0.37 15.68 8.40
CA ASN A 389 -0.84 14.89 8.59
C ASN A 389 -0.60 13.73 9.56
N PRO A 390 -1.65 13.21 10.19
CA PRO A 390 -1.51 12.05 11.06
C PRO A 390 -0.87 10.87 10.33
N PRO A 391 0.05 10.14 10.94
CA PRO A 391 0.56 8.91 10.36
C PRO A 391 -0.52 7.82 10.37
N VAL A 392 -0.47 6.93 9.38
CA VAL A 392 -1.46 5.84 9.26
C VAL A 392 -1.42 4.87 10.43
N GLU A 393 -0.29 4.78 11.12
CA GLU A 393 -0.06 3.98 12.32
C GLU A 393 -1.02 4.38 13.46
N GLU A 394 -1.33 5.67 13.64
CA GLU A 394 -2.32 6.10 14.65
C GLU A 394 -3.74 5.58 14.33
N TRP A 395 -4.07 5.43 13.04
CA TRP A 395 -5.32 4.78 12.62
C TRP A 395 -5.30 3.28 12.84
N ALA A 396 -4.15 2.64 12.60
CA ALA A 396 -3.96 1.22 12.86
C ALA A 396 -4.09 0.92 14.37
N ASP A 397 -3.47 1.72 15.22
CA ASP A 397 -3.55 1.61 16.67
C ASP A 397 -4.99 1.78 17.17
N ALA A 398 -5.69 2.82 16.71
CA ALA A 398 -7.09 3.06 17.06
C ALA A 398 -8.01 1.93 16.60
N ALA A 399 -7.65 1.24 15.52
CA ALA A 399 -8.37 0.09 14.97
C ALA A 399 -7.88 -1.26 15.52
N GLN A 400 -6.84 -1.29 16.37
CA GLN A 400 -6.20 -2.51 16.89
C GLN A 400 -5.74 -3.45 15.77
N THR A 401 -5.10 -2.90 14.75
CA THR A 401 -4.57 -3.61 13.59
C THR A 401 -3.22 -3.03 13.14
N ILE A 402 -2.81 -3.28 11.91
CA ILE A 402 -1.54 -2.84 11.34
C ILE A 402 -1.76 -1.88 10.15
N ASN A 403 -0.77 -1.04 9.86
CA ASN A 403 -0.81 -0.06 8.78
C ASN A 403 -1.11 -0.67 7.40
N TYR A 404 -0.64 -1.91 7.14
CA TYR A 404 -0.99 -2.69 5.93
C TYR A 404 -2.51 -2.77 5.70
N GLU A 405 -3.27 -3.10 6.77
CA GLU A 405 -4.71 -3.27 6.67
C GLU A 405 -5.41 -1.94 6.41
N ILE A 406 -4.94 -0.86 7.03
CA ILE A 406 -5.57 0.46 6.86
C ILE A 406 -5.52 0.90 5.39
N VAL A 407 -4.35 0.90 4.76
CA VAL A 407 -4.22 1.36 3.37
C VAL A 407 -4.90 0.42 2.38
N THR A 408 -4.76 -0.91 2.57
CA THR A 408 -5.35 -1.91 1.66
C THR A 408 -6.88 -1.90 1.69
N ARG A 409 -7.50 -1.47 2.79
CA ARG A 409 -8.97 -1.44 2.95
C ARG A 409 -9.64 -0.25 2.29
N ILE A 410 -8.91 0.81 1.92
CA ILE A 410 -9.52 1.98 1.26
C ILE A 410 -10.26 1.52 0.01
N SER A 411 -11.59 1.68 0.05
CA SER A 411 -12.47 1.10 -0.95
C SER A 411 -12.46 1.86 -2.28
N PRO A 412 -12.94 1.27 -3.38
CA PRO A 412 -13.07 1.97 -4.67
C PRO A 412 -14.03 3.16 -4.65
N ARG A 413 -14.82 3.36 -3.58
CA ARG A 413 -15.64 4.57 -3.40
C ARG A 413 -14.80 5.84 -3.14
N VAL A 414 -13.57 5.67 -2.66
CA VAL A 414 -12.60 6.74 -2.48
C VAL A 414 -11.79 6.85 -3.77
N GLU A 415 -11.88 7.98 -4.45
CA GLU A 415 -11.22 8.19 -5.74
C GLU A 415 -9.70 8.25 -5.55
N ARG A 416 -8.93 7.55 -6.42
CA ARG A 416 -7.47 7.65 -6.44
C ARG A 416 -7.06 8.79 -7.35
N LEU A 417 -6.34 9.75 -6.77
CA LEU A 417 -5.77 10.89 -7.49
C LEU A 417 -4.25 10.71 -7.52
N TYR A 418 -3.68 10.57 -8.71
CA TYR A 418 -2.24 10.35 -8.88
C TYR A 418 -1.56 11.69 -9.13
N VAL A 419 -0.44 11.94 -8.41
CA VAL A 419 0.38 13.14 -8.56
C VAL A 419 1.85 12.75 -8.76
N GLY A 420 2.59 13.53 -9.54
CA GLY A 420 3.98 13.25 -9.87
C GLY A 420 4.15 12.02 -10.79
N GLY A 421 5.34 11.41 -10.73
CA GLY A 421 5.71 10.24 -11.51
C GLY A 421 6.47 10.57 -12.78
N SER A 422 7.74 10.18 -12.82
CA SER A 422 8.66 10.50 -13.95
C SER A 422 8.18 9.95 -15.30
N TRP A 423 7.43 8.84 -15.30
CA TRP A 423 6.87 8.24 -16.52
C TRP A 423 5.69 9.03 -17.09
N VAL A 424 4.90 9.71 -16.25
CA VAL A 424 3.77 10.55 -16.69
C VAL A 424 4.29 11.71 -17.52
N GLU A 425 5.34 12.38 -17.05
CA GLU A 425 5.98 13.46 -17.78
C GLU A 425 6.55 12.98 -19.13
N ALA A 426 7.13 11.77 -19.17
CA ALA A 426 7.66 11.19 -20.40
C ALA A 426 6.55 10.91 -21.42
N GLU A 427 5.43 10.31 -21.00
CA GLU A 427 4.29 10.06 -21.90
C GLU A 427 3.63 11.35 -22.39
N LEU A 428 3.49 12.36 -21.53
CA LEU A 428 2.96 13.65 -21.94
C LEU A 428 3.90 14.32 -22.97
N ASN A 429 5.21 14.23 -22.79
CA ASN A 429 6.19 14.74 -23.74
C ASN A 429 6.18 13.98 -25.08
N GLU A 430 5.91 12.68 -25.08
CA GLU A 430 5.74 11.88 -26.31
C GLU A 430 4.45 12.24 -27.05
N LEU A 431 3.35 12.45 -26.32
CA LEU A 431 2.04 12.77 -26.89
C LEU A 431 1.94 14.21 -27.41
N TRP A 432 2.58 15.17 -26.75
CA TRP A 432 2.42 16.60 -27.01
C TRP A 432 3.65 17.27 -27.61
N GLY A 433 4.79 16.58 -27.69
CA GLY A 433 6.09 17.11 -28.12
C GLY A 433 6.76 17.97 -27.03
N THR A 434 8.10 18.03 -27.02
CA THR A 434 8.90 18.85 -26.10
C THR A 434 8.78 20.34 -26.45
N GLY A 435 7.63 20.98 -26.16
CA GLY A 435 7.40 22.36 -26.62
C GLY A 435 6.29 23.15 -25.96
N TRP A 436 5.98 22.91 -24.67
CA TRP A 436 5.20 23.85 -23.88
C TRP A 436 6.14 24.70 -23.02
N GLU A 437 6.90 25.62 -23.68
CA GLU A 437 7.39 26.79 -22.96
C GLU A 437 6.15 27.64 -22.63
N GLN A 438 5.94 27.90 -21.35
CA GLN A 438 4.93 28.81 -20.84
C GLN A 438 5.19 30.18 -21.49
N GLU A 439 4.40 30.54 -22.48
CA GLU A 439 4.30 31.94 -22.89
C GLU A 439 3.47 32.66 -21.81
N GLY A 440 4.16 33.53 -21.07
CA GLY A 440 3.91 34.68 -20.28
C GLY A 440 2.63 34.90 -19.51
#